data_5094020fd73914104f0a0a2cb636d6d8
#
_entry.id   5094020fd73914104f0a0a2cb636d6d8
#
_cell.length_a   1.000
_cell.length_b   1.000
_cell.length_c   1.000
_cell.angle_alpha   90.00
_cell.angle_beta   90.00
_cell.angle_gamma   90.00
#
_symmetry.space_group_name_H-M   'P 1'
#
loop_
_entity.id
_entity.type
_entity.pdbx_description
1 polymer ?
#
loop_
_entity_poly.entity_id
_entity_poly.type
_entity_poly.pdbx_seq_one_letter_code
_entity_poly.pdbx_strand_id
1 'polypeptide(L)'
;MKKLFRKIAIIGTLSGMLFGLEGCAGDLLDTSPSYSFSSSNVWTSPILARAAVMGVYNELYEKFSKNYDSPSIGIPFDAWSSVMDIDMNWKNNCFVISGSCTPSNGNVGNHYKYYYTVVYRANDVINNIDNVPEMDDSEKARLKAECKFLRAWAYYHLNVLWRGVPIYIENVESSEATKARSSEAEVWEQVLSDLTDCINEPNLLGKYAQGNSSYGRITKGAAYAFRGYTYQFMGDYAKALADFEAIEGLGYALYSPSNGVKGNRDFFQLFKPANEQCDEMIFSVQCVETSGMGNPRGINYGNRCTGGSAWNNYLPNPAFVEMYECADGSEFDWEKYCPGWHSMTPQERVAFFLRDGLQSGKGEWGTTEATSNYQALYNNMVSYGADMSKYLDQGNEARIRQAYEDRDPRLMQSIITPYSTYDGNQAGVGNHTWTLRWPYILDAGEPYDIRTDTNSKFYYLWRKYVTENDECTTRWVYSEDIILCRYAEILLRRAECLNELGRTSEAVAFVNRIRQRVGHVLLNDQAYPATIVSGQEDMRQRIRKEFYVELGGEDSMFFNELRWGTWYDRKFKDHSSGQVGELNTNGLMQIWGETTYKHLSVGEQIKIWPIPAKEREMNSNLTQNPGWQD
;
A
#
# COMPACT_ATOMS: atom_id res chain seq x y z
N MET A 1 35.32 -46.03 21.23
CA MET A 1 36.02 -47.33 21.27
C MET A 1 35.18 -48.38 20.59
N LYS A 2 35.71 -48.85 19.50
CA LYS A 2 35.86 -50.26 19.06
C LYS A 2 34.58 -51.08 18.85
N LYS A 3 34.32 -51.33 17.56
CA LYS A 3 34.48 -52.64 16.87
C LYS A 3 33.20 -53.50 16.90
N LEU A 4 32.82 -54.31 16.00
CA LEU A 4 33.33 -54.82 14.70
C LEU A 4 32.32 -55.84 14.14
N PHE A 5 32.16 -55.86 12.84
CA PHE A 5 31.84 -56.98 11.93
C PHE A 5 30.97 -58.19 12.37
N ARG A 6 30.00 -58.55 11.50
CA ARG A 6 30.09 -59.86 10.79
C ARG A 6 29.16 -59.94 9.57
N LYS A 7 29.77 -60.27 8.45
CA LYS A 7 29.14 -60.76 7.22
C LYS A 7 28.72 -62.21 7.42
N ILE A 8 27.59 -62.63 6.86
CA ILE A 8 27.41 -64.00 6.38
C ILE A 8 26.62 -63.93 5.07
N ALA A 9 27.26 -64.36 4.01
CA ALA A 9 26.66 -64.72 2.72
C ALA A 9 26.19 -66.17 2.76
N ILE A 10 25.02 -66.44 2.22
CA ILE A 10 24.62 -67.81 1.79
C ILE A 10 24.06 -67.70 0.38
N ILE A 11 24.74 -68.38 -0.52
CA ILE A 11 24.36 -68.70 -1.89
C ILE A 11 23.53 -69.99 -1.83
N GLY A 12 22.44 -70.03 -2.59
CA GLY A 12 21.62 -71.24 -2.71
C GLY A 12 20.61 -71.21 -3.86
N THR A 13 21.07 -71.48 -5.03
CA THR A 13 20.50 -72.25 -6.16
C THR A 13 19.11 -71.97 -6.72
N LEU A 14 19.14 -71.69 -8.02
CA LEU A 14 18.07 -71.76 -9.03
C LEU A 14 17.27 -73.04 -9.01
N SER A 15 15.95 -72.95 -9.21
CA SER A 15 15.22 -73.74 -10.16
C SER A 15 13.87 -73.12 -10.47
N GLY A 16 13.57 -73.07 -11.73
CA GLY A 16 12.54 -72.30 -12.38
C GLY A 16 11.10 -72.68 -12.09
N MET A 17 10.26 -71.70 -12.36
CA MET A 17 8.94 -71.85 -12.96
C MET A 17 8.60 -70.62 -13.71
N LEU A 18 8.72 -70.64 -15.04
CA LEU A 18 7.98 -69.73 -15.93
C LEU A 18 6.50 -70.09 -15.80
N PHE A 19 5.71 -69.18 -15.23
CA PHE A 19 4.31 -69.06 -15.58
C PHE A 19 4.05 -67.58 -15.82
N GLY A 20 3.55 -67.31 -17.00
CA GLY A 20 3.21 -65.99 -17.46
C GLY A 20 2.22 -65.28 -16.53
N LEU A 21 2.53 -64.04 -16.20
CA LEU A 21 1.61 -63.06 -15.75
C LEU A 21 1.73 -61.90 -16.75
N GLU A 22 1.08 -62.03 -17.88
CA GLU A 22 0.57 -60.91 -18.62
C GLU A 22 -0.61 -60.36 -17.81
N GLY A 23 -0.52 -59.11 -17.37
CA GLY A 23 -1.65 -58.42 -16.81
C GLY A 23 -1.29 -57.53 -15.62
N CYS A 24 -1.44 -56.21 -15.81
CA CYS A 24 -1.51 -55.17 -14.78
C CYS A 24 -0.20 -54.64 -14.21
N ALA A 25 0.75 -54.25 -15.05
CA ALA A 25 1.84 -53.36 -14.62
C ALA A 25 1.59 -51.86 -14.97
N GLY A 26 0.50 -51.53 -15.67
CA GLY A 26 0.12 -50.18 -16.02
C GLY A 26 -0.53 -49.38 -14.90
N ASP A 27 -1.36 -50.03 -14.06
CA ASP A 27 -2.17 -49.35 -13.07
C ASP A 27 -1.50 -49.12 -11.69
N LEU A 28 -0.38 -49.79 -11.42
CA LEU A 28 0.29 -49.72 -10.11
C LEU A 28 1.28 -48.57 -9.97
N LEU A 29 1.63 -47.91 -11.07
CA LEU A 29 2.51 -46.72 -11.09
C LEU A 29 1.74 -45.42 -11.29
N ASP A 30 0.45 -45.47 -11.54
CA ASP A 30 -0.44 -44.32 -11.72
C ASP A 30 -1.27 -44.06 -10.46
N THR A 31 -0.67 -44.19 -9.29
CA THR A 31 -1.30 -43.76 -8.04
C THR A 31 -1.16 -42.24 -7.90
N SER A 32 -2.14 -41.52 -8.40
CA SER A 32 -2.36 -40.15 -7.96
C SER A 32 -2.57 -40.16 -6.45
N PRO A 33 -1.83 -39.39 -5.64
CA PRO A 33 -2.03 -39.36 -4.20
C PRO A 33 -3.46 -38.90 -3.90
N SER A 34 -4.26 -39.75 -3.28
CA SER A 34 -5.69 -39.49 -2.97
C SER A 34 -5.91 -38.33 -2.01
N TYR A 35 -4.84 -37.75 -1.49
CA TYR A 35 -4.85 -36.67 -0.48
C TYR A 35 -4.04 -35.42 -0.89
N SER A 36 -3.51 -35.32 -2.11
CA SER A 36 -2.89 -34.13 -2.65
C SER A 36 -3.70 -33.57 -3.81
N PHE A 37 -3.80 -32.25 -3.89
CA PHE A 37 -4.37 -31.57 -5.05
C PHE A 37 -3.51 -31.88 -6.28
N SER A 38 -4.09 -32.54 -7.27
CA SER A 38 -3.50 -32.74 -8.59
C SER A 38 -4.46 -32.18 -9.63
N SER A 39 -3.94 -31.75 -10.77
CA SER A 39 -4.76 -31.31 -11.90
C SER A 39 -5.79 -32.34 -12.36
N SER A 40 -5.56 -33.64 -12.06
CA SER A 40 -6.47 -34.72 -12.40
C SER A 40 -7.65 -34.90 -11.45
N ASN A 41 -7.59 -34.39 -10.20
CA ASN A 41 -8.65 -34.62 -9.22
C ASN A 41 -9.39 -33.36 -8.76
N VAL A 42 -8.85 -32.16 -9.01
CA VAL A 42 -9.44 -30.90 -8.56
C VAL A 42 -10.84 -30.68 -9.16
N TRP A 43 -11.03 -31.06 -10.41
CA TRP A 43 -12.28 -30.80 -11.16
C TRP A 43 -13.31 -31.93 -11.04
N THR A 44 -13.09 -32.89 -10.13
CA THR A 44 -14.00 -34.00 -9.88
C THR A 44 -15.01 -33.77 -8.76
N SER A 45 -14.90 -32.64 -8.02
CA SER A 45 -15.71 -32.34 -6.86
C SER A 45 -15.94 -30.84 -6.68
N PRO A 46 -17.16 -30.39 -6.34
CA PRO A 46 -17.45 -28.99 -6.02
C PRO A 46 -16.57 -28.41 -4.90
N ILE A 47 -16.24 -29.22 -3.90
CA ILE A 47 -15.38 -28.80 -2.77
C ILE A 47 -13.99 -28.46 -3.25
N LEU A 48 -13.40 -29.32 -4.08
CA LEU A 48 -12.05 -29.11 -4.62
C LEU A 48 -12.01 -27.93 -5.60
N ALA A 49 -13.03 -27.79 -6.43
CA ALA A 49 -13.16 -26.65 -7.35
C ALA A 49 -13.25 -25.31 -6.59
N ARG A 50 -14.07 -25.24 -5.52
CA ARG A 50 -14.12 -24.06 -4.65
C ARG A 50 -12.76 -23.77 -4.00
N ALA A 51 -12.04 -24.79 -3.56
CA ALA A 51 -10.69 -24.65 -3.01
C ALA A 51 -9.70 -24.11 -4.05
N ALA A 52 -9.79 -24.56 -5.32
CA ALA A 52 -8.97 -24.00 -6.41
C ALA A 52 -9.23 -22.50 -6.63
N VAL A 53 -10.50 -22.07 -6.63
CA VAL A 53 -10.86 -20.65 -6.68
C VAL A 53 -10.26 -19.88 -5.50
N MET A 54 -10.37 -20.41 -4.27
CA MET A 54 -9.72 -19.78 -3.11
C MET A 54 -8.20 -19.73 -3.24
N GLY A 55 -7.60 -20.68 -3.96
CA GLY A 55 -6.19 -20.64 -4.32
C GLY A 55 -5.80 -19.44 -5.19
N VAL A 56 -6.71 -18.95 -6.04
CA VAL A 56 -6.48 -17.70 -6.81
C VAL A 56 -6.57 -16.48 -5.90
N TYR A 57 -7.56 -16.42 -4.99
CA TYR A 57 -7.66 -15.35 -3.99
C TYR A 57 -6.46 -15.33 -3.04
N ASN A 58 -5.92 -16.50 -2.70
CA ASN A 58 -4.75 -16.58 -1.84
C ASN A 58 -3.52 -15.88 -2.46
N GLU A 59 -3.42 -15.78 -3.78
CA GLU A 59 -2.34 -14.99 -4.40
C GLU A 59 -2.46 -13.50 -4.06
N LEU A 60 -3.67 -12.95 -3.95
CA LEU A 60 -3.83 -11.57 -3.47
C LEU A 60 -3.36 -11.44 -2.02
N TYR A 61 -3.77 -12.38 -1.17
CA TYR A 61 -3.32 -12.42 0.23
C TYR A 61 -1.79 -12.51 0.31
N GLU A 62 -1.17 -13.42 -0.44
CA GLU A 62 0.29 -13.59 -0.51
C GLU A 62 1.01 -12.30 -0.94
N LYS A 63 0.44 -11.51 -1.87
CA LYS A 63 1.00 -10.23 -2.31
C LYS A 63 1.13 -9.23 -1.16
N PHE A 64 0.12 -9.16 -0.30
CA PHE A 64 0.02 -8.10 0.69
C PHE A 64 0.37 -8.56 2.11
N SER A 65 0.35 -9.87 2.40
CA SER A 65 0.62 -10.43 3.72
C SER A 65 2.07 -10.88 3.91
N LYS A 66 2.84 -11.08 2.83
CA LYS A 66 4.23 -11.50 2.96
C LYS A 66 5.10 -10.38 3.49
N ASN A 67 5.83 -10.76 4.51
CA ASN A 67 6.84 -9.95 5.14
C ASN A 67 7.99 -9.64 4.16
N TYR A 68 8.69 -8.53 4.38
CA TYR A 68 9.82 -8.05 3.58
C TYR A 68 11.01 -9.04 3.49
N ASP A 69 11.07 -10.09 4.32
CA ASP A 69 12.13 -11.11 4.30
C ASP A 69 11.92 -12.20 3.24
N SER A 70 10.76 -12.29 2.64
CA SER A 70 10.48 -13.21 1.52
C SER A 70 10.50 -12.44 0.21
N PRO A 71 10.70 -13.08 -0.95
CA PRO A 71 10.89 -12.35 -2.19
C PRO A 71 9.86 -11.24 -2.33
N SER A 72 10.31 -10.05 -2.22
CA SER A 72 9.78 -8.72 -1.97
C SER A 72 8.53 -8.28 -2.74
N ILE A 73 7.54 -9.16 -2.88
CA ILE A 73 6.26 -8.80 -3.49
C ILE A 73 5.32 -8.08 -2.52
N GLY A 74 5.52 -8.22 -1.22
CA GLY A 74 4.67 -7.67 -0.16
C GLY A 74 4.91 -6.20 0.21
N ILE A 75 5.52 -5.41 -0.67
CA ILE A 75 5.77 -3.99 -0.44
C ILE A 75 4.50 -3.21 -0.67
N PRO A 76 4.18 -2.23 0.18
CA PRO A 76 3.22 -1.20 -0.17
C PRO A 76 3.63 -0.50 -1.46
N PHE A 77 2.74 -0.39 -2.43
CA PHE A 77 3.02 0.34 -3.67
C PHE A 77 3.32 1.82 -3.41
N ASP A 78 2.73 2.38 -2.36
CA ASP A 78 2.96 3.77 -1.97
C ASP A 78 4.39 4.02 -1.46
N ALA A 79 5.16 2.98 -1.08
CA ALA A 79 6.59 3.12 -0.81
C ALA A 79 7.39 3.57 -2.04
N TRP A 80 6.87 3.35 -3.25
CA TRP A 80 7.46 3.84 -4.50
C TRP A 80 6.91 5.20 -4.93
N SER A 81 5.78 5.65 -4.37
CA SER A 81 5.19 6.96 -4.64
C SER A 81 5.90 8.09 -3.89
N SER A 82 5.46 9.33 -4.14
CA SER A 82 5.94 10.49 -3.39
C SER A 82 5.33 10.64 -1.99
N VAL A 83 4.42 9.75 -1.61
CA VAL A 83 3.74 9.76 -0.30
C VAL A 83 4.61 9.23 0.83
N MET A 84 5.44 8.24 0.53
CA MET A 84 6.22 7.52 1.54
C MET A 84 7.71 7.59 1.32
N ASP A 85 8.41 7.53 2.44
CA ASP A 85 9.84 7.23 2.52
C ASP A 85 10.08 5.92 3.27
N ILE A 86 11.31 5.46 3.22
CA ILE A 86 11.78 4.30 3.96
C ILE A 86 12.85 4.74 4.94
N ASP A 87 12.87 4.13 6.10
CA ASP A 87 13.81 4.50 7.17
C ASP A 87 15.23 3.97 6.95
N MET A 88 15.41 2.91 6.15
CA MET A 88 16.70 2.23 5.98
C MET A 88 16.94 1.72 4.55
N ASN A 89 18.19 1.80 4.11
CA ASN A 89 18.60 1.46 2.75
C ASN A 89 18.84 -0.04 2.46
N TRP A 90 18.88 -0.88 3.47
CA TRP A 90 19.14 -2.32 3.32
C TRP A 90 17.89 -3.14 2.96
N LYS A 91 16.73 -2.52 2.91
CA LYS A 91 15.48 -3.22 2.56
C LYS A 91 15.44 -3.55 1.08
N ASN A 92 15.47 -4.86 0.79
CA ASN A 92 15.50 -5.39 -0.60
C ASN A 92 14.36 -4.89 -1.49
N ASN A 93 13.32 -4.37 -0.91
CA ASN A 93 12.15 -3.86 -1.59
C ASN A 93 12.29 -2.43 -2.13
N CYS A 94 13.41 -1.79 -1.87
CA CYS A 94 13.70 -0.45 -2.36
C CYS A 94 14.24 -0.44 -3.80
N PHE A 95 14.27 -1.58 -4.49
CA PHE A 95 14.92 -1.69 -5.81
C PHE A 95 14.45 -0.63 -6.81
N VAL A 96 13.21 -0.18 -6.74
CA VAL A 96 12.67 0.88 -7.60
C VAL A 96 13.32 2.23 -7.30
N ILE A 97 13.59 2.52 -6.04
CA ILE A 97 14.07 3.82 -5.56
C ILE A 97 15.53 3.82 -5.08
N SER A 98 16.24 2.72 -5.31
CA SER A 98 17.65 2.53 -4.89
C SER A 98 18.65 2.54 -6.05
N GLY A 99 18.19 2.83 -7.28
CA GLY A 99 19.03 2.72 -8.46
C GLY A 99 19.37 1.28 -8.87
N SER A 100 18.70 0.28 -8.31
CA SER A 100 18.98 -1.14 -8.59
C SER A 100 17.90 -1.86 -9.43
N CYS A 101 16.92 -1.12 -9.95
CA CYS A 101 15.95 -1.67 -10.87
C CYS A 101 16.60 -1.96 -12.23
N THR A 102 16.91 -3.21 -12.50
CA THR A 102 17.57 -3.67 -13.73
C THR A 102 16.92 -4.96 -14.23
N PRO A 103 17.11 -5.37 -15.48
CA PRO A 103 16.60 -6.66 -15.99
C PRO A 103 17.02 -7.86 -15.16
N SER A 104 18.22 -7.83 -14.57
CA SER A 104 18.78 -8.90 -13.75
C SER A 104 18.39 -8.81 -12.27
N ASN A 105 17.66 -7.77 -11.84
CA ASN A 105 17.22 -7.65 -10.46
C ASN A 105 16.16 -8.70 -10.15
N GLY A 106 16.43 -9.55 -9.15
CA GLY A 106 15.53 -10.64 -8.77
C GLY A 106 14.12 -10.19 -8.38
N ASN A 107 13.97 -8.98 -7.83
CA ASN A 107 12.67 -8.46 -7.43
C ASN A 107 11.79 -8.11 -8.65
N VAL A 108 12.37 -7.61 -9.74
CA VAL A 108 11.65 -7.40 -11.00
C VAL A 108 11.09 -8.73 -11.51
N GLY A 109 11.92 -9.79 -11.50
CA GLY A 109 11.51 -11.14 -11.90
C GLY A 109 10.43 -11.72 -10.96
N ASN A 110 10.56 -11.51 -9.65
CA ASN A 110 9.57 -11.98 -8.67
C ASN A 110 8.19 -11.36 -8.88
N HIS A 111 8.12 -10.04 -9.14
CA HIS A 111 6.86 -9.37 -9.45
C HIS A 111 6.25 -9.87 -10.75
N TYR A 112 7.05 -10.04 -11.79
CA TYR A 112 6.60 -10.58 -13.08
C TYR A 112 6.02 -11.98 -12.92
N LYS A 113 6.79 -12.89 -12.32
CA LYS A 113 6.38 -14.26 -12.02
C LYS A 113 5.10 -14.31 -11.17
N TYR A 114 5.00 -13.44 -10.16
CA TYR A 114 3.83 -13.39 -9.29
C TYR A 114 2.53 -13.14 -10.07
N TYR A 115 2.49 -12.11 -10.92
CA TYR A 115 1.29 -11.82 -11.70
C TYR A 115 0.95 -12.96 -12.67
N TYR A 116 1.94 -13.58 -13.30
CA TYR A 116 1.70 -14.75 -14.14
C TYR A 116 1.25 -15.99 -13.35
N THR A 117 1.62 -16.11 -12.08
CA THR A 117 1.06 -17.16 -11.22
C THR A 117 -0.44 -16.94 -11.00
N VAL A 118 -0.87 -15.70 -10.79
CA VAL A 118 -2.31 -15.37 -10.72
C VAL A 118 -3.02 -15.73 -12.03
N VAL A 119 -2.44 -15.33 -13.18
CA VAL A 119 -2.98 -15.65 -14.51
C VAL A 119 -3.12 -17.16 -14.70
N TYR A 120 -2.08 -17.93 -14.40
CA TYR A 120 -2.07 -19.40 -14.53
C TYR A 120 -3.17 -20.06 -13.70
N ARG A 121 -3.25 -19.71 -12.41
CA ARG A 121 -4.28 -20.27 -11.52
C ARG A 121 -5.69 -19.86 -11.93
N ALA A 122 -5.88 -18.62 -12.36
CA ALA A 122 -7.16 -18.15 -12.86
C ALA A 122 -7.58 -18.90 -14.14
N ASN A 123 -6.65 -19.11 -15.08
CA ASN A 123 -6.89 -19.88 -16.30
C ASN A 123 -7.30 -21.33 -15.98
N ASP A 124 -6.63 -21.95 -15.01
CA ASP A 124 -6.95 -23.33 -14.61
C ASP A 124 -8.40 -23.45 -14.14
N VAL A 125 -8.89 -22.50 -13.33
CA VAL A 125 -10.31 -22.44 -12.94
C VAL A 125 -11.21 -22.15 -14.15
N ILE A 126 -10.92 -21.11 -14.91
CA ILE A 126 -11.77 -20.63 -16.02
C ILE A 126 -12.01 -21.74 -17.06
N ASN A 127 -10.98 -22.53 -17.34
CA ASN A 127 -11.02 -23.54 -18.40
C ASN A 127 -11.63 -24.88 -17.95
N ASN A 128 -11.65 -25.16 -16.64
CA ASN A 128 -12.06 -26.49 -16.15
C ASN A 128 -13.34 -26.49 -15.30
N ILE A 129 -13.76 -25.36 -14.72
CA ILE A 129 -14.85 -25.34 -13.74
C ILE A 129 -16.20 -25.82 -14.32
N ASP A 130 -16.43 -25.64 -15.62
CA ASP A 130 -17.64 -26.10 -16.29
C ASP A 130 -17.80 -27.63 -16.26
N ASN A 131 -16.72 -28.35 -16.14
CA ASN A 131 -16.68 -29.82 -16.11
C ASN A 131 -16.94 -30.42 -14.71
N VAL A 132 -17.05 -29.58 -13.66
CA VAL A 132 -17.22 -30.06 -12.29
C VAL A 132 -18.61 -30.67 -12.13
N PRO A 133 -18.74 -31.96 -11.76
CA PRO A 133 -20.03 -32.60 -11.53
C PRO A 133 -20.69 -32.04 -10.27
N GLU A 134 -22.00 -32.13 -10.19
CA GLU A 134 -22.80 -31.78 -8.99
C GLU A 134 -22.60 -30.34 -8.47
N MET A 135 -22.12 -29.43 -9.30
CA MET A 135 -22.02 -28.00 -9.02
C MET A 135 -23.06 -27.26 -9.86
N ASP A 136 -23.82 -26.35 -9.24
CA ASP A 136 -24.83 -25.55 -9.93
C ASP A 136 -24.20 -24.66 -11.02
N ASP A 137 -24.83 -24.58 -12.18
CA ASP A 137 -24.31 -23.78 -13.30
C ASP A 137 -24.22 -22.28 -12.95
N SER A 138 -25.11 -21.77 -12.11
CA SER A 138 -25.06 -20.41 -11.59
C SER A 138 -23.83 -20.16 -10.70
N GLU A 139 -23.45 -21.15 -9.90
CA GLU A 139 -22.24 -21.08 -9.10
C GLU A 139 -20.99 -21.16 -9.98
N LYS A 140 -20.95 -22.10 -10.95
CA LYS A 140 -19.84 -22.18 -11.91
C LYS A 140 -19.62 -20.85 -12.64
N ALA A 141 -20.69 -20.27 -13.16
CA ALA A 141 -20.63 -18.99 -13.88
C ALA A 141 -20.10 -17.85 -12.99
N ARG A 142 -20.59 -17.75 -11.75
CA ARG A 142 -20.12 -16.76 -10.78
C ARG A 142 -18.63 -16.95 -10.44
N LEU A 143 -18.20 -18.17 -10.12
CA LEU A 143 -16.81 -18.46 -9.77
C LEU A 143 -15.85 -18.25 -10.95
N LYS A 144 -16.31 -18.55 -12.16
CA LYS A 144 -15.59 -18.23 -13.40
C LYS A 144 -15.40 -16.72 -13.58
N ALA A 145 -16.44 -15.92 -13.34
CA ALA A 145 -16.37 -14.47 -13.39
C ALA A 145 -15.39 -13.91 -12.33
N GLU A 146 -15.42 -14.42 -11.10
CA GLU A 146 -14.46 -14.03 -10.07
C GLU A 146 -13.02 -14.27 -10.52
N CYS A 147 -12.73 -15.42 -11.13
CA CYS A 147 -11.39 -15.73 -11.65
C CYS A 147 -11.01 -14.89 -12.87
N LYS A 148 -11.96 -14.52 -13.73
CA LYS A 148 -11.73 -13.54 -14.81
C LYS A 148 -11.34 -12.17 -14.24
N PHE A 149 -12.00 -11.70 -13.19
CA PHE A 149 -11.59 -10.47 -12.51
C PHE A 149 -10.14 -10.56 -12.01
N LEU A 150 -9.78 -11.65 -11.33
CA LEU A 150 -8.43 -11.83 -10.78
C LEU A 150 -7.37 -11.89 -11.89
N ARG A 151 -7.69 -12.52 -13.04
CA ARG A 151 -6.82 -12.50 -14.23
C ARG A 151 -6.68 -11.09 -14.82
N ALA A 152 -7.78 -10.34 -14.91
CA ALA A 152 -7.78 -8.96 -15.35
C ALA A 152 -6.96 -8.07 -14.42
N TRP A 153 -7.09 -8.27 -13.10
CA TRP A 153 -6.28 -7.58 -12.09
C TRP A 153 -4.79 -7.83 -12.29
N ALA A 154 -4.39 -9.05 -12.56
CA ALA A 154 -3.00 -9.39 -12.83
C ALA A 154 -2.49 -8.74 -14.13
N TYR A 155 -3.25 -8.82 -15.22
CA TYR A 155 -2.88 -8.18 -16.49
C TYR A 155 -2.89 -6.66 -16.41
N TYR A 156 -3.78 -6.06 -15.61
CA TYR A 156 -3.76 -4.62 -15.35
C TYR A 156 -2.41 -4.18 -14.78
N HIS A 157 -1.92 -4.85 -13.72
CA HIS A 157 -0.63 -4.53 -13.12
C HIS A 157 0.55 -4.85 -14.04
N LEU A 158 0.51 -5.98 -14.74
CA LEU A 158 1.51 -6.32 -15.75
C LEU A 158 1.61 -5.22 -16.81
N ASN A 159 0.47 -4.74 -17.30
CA ASN A 159 0.46 -3.74 -18.35
C ASN A 159 0.88 -2.35 -17.84
N VAL A 160 0.50 -1.97 -16.64
CA VAL A 160 0.95 -0.70 -16.03
C VAL A 160 2.47 -0.69 -15.85
N LEU A 161 3.06 -1.79 -15.39
CA LEU A 161 4.48 -1.86 -15.06
C LEU A 161 5.38 -2.14 -16.27
N TRP A 162 4.97 -3.02 -17.19
CA TRP A 162 5.82 -3.49 -18.31
C TRP A 162 5.37 -3.05 -19.71
N ARG A 163 4.18 -2.47 -19.87
CA ARG A 163 3.66 -1.96 -21.16
C ARG A 163 3.70 -3.01 -22.28
N GLY A 164 2.75 -3.89 -22.25
CA GLY A 164 2.66 -5.00 -23.19
C GLY A 164 3.45 -6.23 -22.74
N VAL A 165 2.74 -7.35 -22.64
CA VAL A 165 3.25 -8.62 -22.15
C VAL A 165 2.56 -9.78 -22.90
N PRO A 166 3.09 -11.01 -22.89
CA PRO A 166 2.40 -12.16 -23.47
C PRO A 166 1.03 -12.40 -22.84
N ILE A 167 0.01 -12.61 -23.66
CA ILE A 167 -1.35 -12.94 -23.19
C ILE A 167 -1.56 -14.45 -23.25
N TYR A 168 -1.79 -15.06 -22.08
CA TYR A 168 -2.18 -16.46 -21.92
C TYR A 168 -3.60 -16.52 -21.33
N ILE A 169 -4.52 -17.10 -22.07
CA ILE A 169 -5.91 -17.35 -21.64
C ILE A 169 -6.19 -18.83 -21.39
N GLU A 170 -5.20 -19.66 -21.72
CA GLU A 170 -5.16 -21.09 -21.46
C GLU A 170 -3.85 -21.41 -20.76
N ASN A 171 -3.83 -22.52 -20.02
CA ASN A 171 -2.60 -23.00 -19.42
C ASN A 171 -1.74 -23.69 -20.48
N VAL A 172 -0.46 -23.41 -20.43
CA VAL A 172 0.55 -24.04 -21.27
C VAL A 172 1.68 -24.55 -20.38
N GLU A 173 2.35 -25.61 -20.82
CA GLU A 173 3.55 -26.08 -20.13
C GLU A 173 4.66 -25.02 -20.20
N SER A 174 5.51 -24.97 -19.18
CA SER A 174 6.57 -23.95 -19.10
C SER A 174 7.48 -23.92 -20.33
N SER A 175 7.73 -25.09 -20.94
CA SER A 175 8.52 -25.21 -22.19
C SER A 175 7.81 -24.65 -23.43
N GLU A 176 6.49 -24.51 -23.37
CA GLU A 176 5.64 -24.02 -24.46
C GLU A 176 5.25 -22.55 -24.27
N ALA A 177 5.61 -21.95 -23.14
CA ALA A 177 5.33 -20.55 -22.82
C ALA A 177 6.24 -19.59 -23.61
N THR A 178 6.20 -19.67 -24.94
CA THR A 178 7.11 -18.96 -25.87
C THR A 178 6.44 -17.86 -26.68
N LYS A 179 5.24 -17.40 -26.30
CA LYS A 179 4.57 -16.29 -26.98
C LYS A 179 5.42 -15.03 -26.93
N ALA A 180 5.43 -14.27 -28.03
CA ALA A 180 5.94 -12.92 -28.04
C ALA A 180 5.08 -12.00 -27.19
N ARG A 181 5.58 -10.82 -26.88
CA ARG A 181 4.80 -9.78 -26.19
C ARG A 181 3.64 -9.34 -27.09
N SER A 182 2.46 -9.27 -26.52
CA SER A 182 1.36 -8.49 -27.08
C SER A 182 1.61 -7.00 -26.85
N SER A 183 1.00 -6.17 -27.67
CA SER A 183 1.06 -4.72 -27.49
C SER A 183 0.34 -4.28 -26.20
N GLU A 184 0.66 -3.09 -25.70
CA GLU A 184 -0.06 -2.49 -24.56
C GLU A 184 -1.58 -2.43 -24.80
N ALA A 185 -2.00 -2.09 -26.04
CA ALA A 185 -3.41 -2.02 -26.40
C ALA A 185 -4.11 -3.38 -26.34
N GLU A 186 -3.49 -4.44 -26.86
CA GLU A 186 -4.05 -5.80 -26.80
C GLU A 186 -4.18 -6.30 -25.36
N VAL A 187 -3.24 -5.96 -24.49
CA VAL A 187 -3.34 -6.31 -23.07
C VAL A 187 -4.49 -5.56 -22.40
N TRP A 188 -4.69 -4.27 -22.71
CA TRP A 188 -5.87 -3.52 -22.22
C TRP A 188 -7.18 -4.11 -22.73
N GLU A 189 -7.24 -4.54 -23.99
CA GLU A 189 -8.42 -5.21 -24.55
C GLU A 189 -8.74 -6.51 -23.77
N GLN A 190 -7.75 -7.31 -23.42
CA GLN A 190 -7.94 -8.51 -22.61
C GLN A 190 -8.46 -8.17 -21.22
N VAL A 191 -7.91 -7.15 -20.55
CA VAL A 191 -8.39 -6.66 -19.25
C VAL A 191 -9.85 -6.22 -19.32
N LEU A 192 -10.19 -5.40 -20.32
CA LEU A 192 -11.55 -4.91 -20.54
C LEU A 192 -12.54 -6.04 -20.85
N SER A 193 -12.11 -7.03 -21.62
CA SER A 193 -12.93 -8.22 -21.93
C SER A 193 -13.29 -8.99 -20.67
N ASP A 194 -12.31 -9.34 -19.86
CA ASP A 194 -12.53 -10.10 -18.62
C ASP A 194 -13.41 -9.33 -17.62
N LEU A 195 -13.19 -8.04 -17.46
CA LEU A 195 -14.01 -7.19 -16.56
C LEU A 195 -15.44 -7.00 -17.09
N THR A 196 -15.61 -6.92 -18.41
CA THR A 196 -16.93 -6.84 -19.03
C THR A 196 -17.73 -8.12 -18.82
N ASP A 197 -17.08 -9.27 -18.93
CA ASP A 197 -17.71 -10.56 -18.63
C ASP A 197 -18.16 -10.62 -17.16
N CYS A 198 -17.36 -10.12 -16.22
CA CYS A 198 -17.73 -10.02 -14.81
C CYS A 198 -18.98 -9.15 -14.59
N ILE A 199 -19.03 -7.98 -15.22
CA ILE A 199 -20.15 -7.05 -15.11
C ILE A 199 -21.43 -7.66 -15.67
N ASN A 200 -21.33 -8.40 -16.78
CA ASN A 200 -22.45 -9.03 -17.46
C ASN A 200 -22.91 -10.33 -16.79
N GLU A 201 -22.14 -10.92 -15.87
CA GLU A 201 -22.52 -12.16 -15.18
C GLU A 201 -23.69 -11.90 -14.22
N PRO A 202 -24.89 -12.46 -14.47
CA PRO A 202 -26.07 -12.19 -13.65
C PRO A 202 -25.96 -12.71 -12.21
N ASN A 203 -25.17 -13.76 -11.99
CA ASN A 203 -24.98 -14.37 -10.68
C ASN A 203 -23.89 -13.69 -9.84
N LEU A 204 -23.13 -12.74 -10.39
CA LEU A 204 -22.20 -11.90 -9.65
C LEU A 204 -22.94 -10.74 -9.01
N LEU A 205 -22.87 -10.61 -7.68
CA LEU A 205 -23.57 -9.55 -6.95
C LEU A 205 -22.91 -8.18 -7.19
N GLY A 206 -23.72 -7.13 -7.09
CA GLY A 206 -23.24 -5.74 -7.13
C GLY A 206 -22.38 -5.39 -5.92
N LYS A 207 -22.79 -5.88 -4.74
CA LYS A 207 -22.19 -5.65 -3.44
C LYS A 207 -22.61 -6.76 -2.48
N TYR A 208 -21.76 -7.13 -1.53
CA TYR A 208 -22.14 -7.97 -0.39
C TYR A 208 -22.53 -7.10 0.80
N ALA A 209 -23.59 -7.52 1.51
CA ALA A 209 -23.99 -6.89 2.77
C ALA A 209 -22.97 -7.21 3.88
N GLN A 210 -22.89 -6.33 4.87
CA GLN A 210 -22.12 -6.58 6.08
C GLN A 210 -22.55 -7.89 6.75
N GLY A 211 -21.58 -8.69 7.21
CA GLY A 211 -21.82 -9.99 7.84
C GLY A 211 -22.14 -11.14 6.87
N ASN A 212 -22.15 -10.89 5.56
CA ASN A 212 -22.33 -11.97 4.58
C ASN A 212 -21.12 -12.91 4.57
N SER A 213 -21.34 -14.22 4.59
CA SER A 213 -20.27 -15.23 4.60
C SER A 213 -19.37 -15.23 3.35
N SER A 214 -19.81 -14.56 2.28
CA SER A 214 -19.04 -14.36 1.05
C SER A 214 -18.42 -12.96 0.96
N TYR A 215 -18.46 -12.17 2.04
CA TYR A 215 -17.80 -10.87 2.07
C TYR A 215 -16.32 -11.01 1.72
N GLY A 216 -15.75 -10.06 1.00
CA GLY A 216 -14.37 -10.14 0.46
C GLY A 216 -14.25 -10.79 -0.92
N ARG A 217 -15.31 -11.46 -1.42
CA ARG A 217 -15.33 -11.96 -2.81
C ARG A 217 -15.59 -10.84 -3.81
N ILE A 218 -15.19 -11.09 -5.06
CA ILE A 218 -15.36 -10.13 -6.15
C ILE A 218 -16.84 -9.79 -6.35
N THR A 219 -17.10 -8.51 -6.64
CA THR A 219 -18.41 -7.94 -6.92
C THR A 219 -18.42 -7.21 -8.26
N LYS A 220 -19.61 -6.92 -8.80
CA LYS A 220 -19.71 -5.99 -9.95
C LYS A 220 -19.18 -4.60 -9.62
N GLY A 221 -19.27 -4.15 -8.36
CA GLY A 221 -18.67 -2.88 -7.92
C GLY A 221 -17.16 -2.85 -8.14
N ALA A 222 -16.47 -3.93 -7.76
CA ALA A 222 -15.03 -4.07 -8.03
C ALA A 222 -14.74 -4.13 -9.53
N ALA A 223 -15.54 -4.86 -10.31
CA ALA A 223 -15.35 -4.99 -11.75
C ALA A 223 -15.54 -3.64 -12.48
N TYR A 224 -16.56 -2.87 -12.14
CA TYR A 224 -16.74 -1.50 -12.65
C TYR A 224 -15.57 -0.60 -12.26
N ALA A 225 -15.11 -0.65 -11.01
CA ALA A 225 -14.00 0.17 -10.54
C ALA A 225 -12.74 -0.08 -11.38
N PHE A 226 -12.32 -1.34 -11.53
CA PHE A 226 -11.12 -1.68 -12.27
C PHE A 226 -11.25 -1.46 -13.78
N ARG A 227 -12.45 -1.61 -14.37
CA ARG A 227 -12.69 -1.26 -15.76
C ARG A 227 -12.59 0.25 -15.98
N GLY A 228 -13.15 1.03 -15.08
CA GLY A 228 -12.99 2.49 -15.07
C GLY A 228 -11.54 2.92 -14.91
N TYR A 229 -10.75 2.26 -14.03
CA TYR A 229 -9.30 2.52 -13.91
C TYR A 229 -8.56 2.23 -15.22
N THR A 230 -8.91 1.14 -15.89
CA THR A 230 -8.33 0.78 -17.18
C THR A 230 -8.64 1.86 -18.23
N TYR A 231 -9.88 2.30 -18.33
CA TYR A 231 -10.26 3.40 -19.23
C TYR A 231 -9.53 4.71 -18.92
N GLN A 232 -9.30 5.03 -17.63
CA GLN A 232 -8.50 6.20 -17.27
C GLN A 232 -7.04 6.09 -17.71
N PHE A 233 -6.41 4.90 -17.60
CA PHE A 233 -5.06 4.67 -18.14
C PHE A 233 -5.01 4.83 -19.66
N MET A 234 -6.08 4.47 -20.35
CA MET A 234 -6.23 4.65 -21.81
C MET A 234 -6.60 6.10 -22.20
N GLY A 235 -6.91 6.97 -21.23
CA GLY A 235 -7.38 8.34 -21.49
C GLY A 235 -8.85 8.45 -21.90
N ASP A 236 -9.63 7.36 -21.83
CA ASP A 236 -11.07 7.35 -22.16
C ASP A 236 -11.90 7.73 -20.93
N TYR A 237 -11.87 9.01 -20.58
CA TYR A 237 -12.57 9.54 -19.41
C TYR A 237 -14.08 9.40 -19.49
N ALA A 238 -14.64 9.36 -20.70
CA ALA A 238 -16.10 9.22 -20.87
C ALA A 238 -16.58 7.81 -20.46
N LYS A 239 -15.89 6.76 -20.90
CA LYS A 239 -16.21 5.39 -20.49
C LYS A 239 -15.87 5.14 -19.02
N ALA A 240 -14.76 5.69 -18.53
CA ALA A 240 -14.42 5.61 -17.12
C ALA A 240 -15.50 6.23 -16.23
N LEU A 241 -16.00 7.41 -16.59
CA LEU A 241 -17.08 8.08 -15.87
C LEU A 241 -18.34 7.21 -15.80
N ALA A 242 -18.75 6.62 -16.93
CA ALA A 242 -19.95 5.76 -16.97
C ALA A 242 -19.82 4.55 -16.02
N ASP A 243 -18.63 3.93 -15.95
CA ASP A 243 -18.38 2.83 -15.01
C ASP A 243 -18.43 3.29 -13.55
N PHE A 244 -17.83 4.42 -13.22
CA PHE A 244 -17.88 4.97 -11.86
C PHE A 244 -19.29 5.43 -11.47
N GLU A 245 -20.10 5.92 -12.40
CA GLU A 245 -21.51 6.24 -12.16
C GLU A 245 -22.34 4.99 -11.88
N ALA A 246 -22.06 3.87 -12.54
CA ALA A 246 -22.74 2.61 -12.29
C ALA A 246 -22.55 2.10 -10.85
N ILE A 247 -21.41 2.38 -10.23
CA ILE A 247 -21.12 1.97 -8.84
C ILE A 247 -22.06 2.66 -7.84
N GLU A 248 -22.46 3.90 -8.08
CA GLU A 248 -23.37 4.65 -7.18
C GLU A 248 -24.70 3.93 -6.99
N GLY A 249 -25.23 3.31 -8.06
CA GLY A 249 -26.48 2.53 -8.03
C GLY A 249 -26.39 1.21 -7.25
N LEU A 250 -25.20 0.77 -6.83
CA LEU A 250 -24.98 -0.49 -6.13
C LEU A 250 -25.06 -0.36 -4.60
N GLY A 251 -25.30 0.86 -4.07
CA GLY A 251 -25.48 1.09 -2.64
C GLY A 251 -24.19 1.28 -1.84
N TYR A 252 -23.09 1.63 -2.50
CA TYR A 252 -21.87 2.08 -1.82
C TYR A 252 -22.01 3.54 -1.35
N ALA A 253 -21.44 3.86 -0.19
CA ALA A 253 -21.51 5.19 0.42
C ALA A 253 -20.27 5.49 1.26
N LEU A 254 -19.96 6.77 1.46
CA LEU A 254 -18.89 7.18 2.37
C LEU A 254 -19.23 6.76 3.81
N TYR A 255 -18.23 6.27 4.54
CA TYR A 255 -18.33 6.05 5.97
C TYR A 255 -18.31 7.40 6.69
N SER A 256 -19.45 7.82 7.20
CA SER A 256 -19.63 9.13 7.86
C SER A 256 -20.71 9.08 8.95
N PRO A 257 -20.54 8.25 10.00
CA PRO A 257 -21.53 8.13 11.07
C PRO A 257 -21.79 9.45 11.80
N SER A 258 -20.81 10.35 11.84
CA SER A 258 -20.94 11.68 12.47
C SER A 258 -21.51 12.76 11.55
N ASN A 259 -21.88 12.42 10.31
CA ASN A 259 -22.45 13.35 9.33
C ASN A 259 -21.65 14.65 9.14
N GLY A 260 -20.31 14.57 9.16
CA GLY A 260 -19.42 15.71 8.91
C GLY A 260 -19.33 16.73 10.03
N VAL A 261 -19.70 16.37 11.26
CA VAL A 261 -19.49 17.25 12.42
C VAL A 261 -18.00 17.57 12.56
N LYS A 262 -17.67 18.87 12.68
CA LYS A 262 -16.29 19.32 12.85
C LYS A 262 -15.64 18.66 14.07
N GLY A 263 -14.44 18.15 13.89
CA GLY A 263 -13.68 17.45 14.94
C GLY A 263 -14.06 15.98 15.10
N ASN A 264 -14.90 15.42 14.19
CA ASN A 264 -15.16 13.98 14.19
C ASN A 264 -13.90 13.16 13.88
N ARG A 265 -13.95 11.86 14.19
CA ARG A 265 -12.89 10.89 13.92
C ARG A 265 -13.32 9.82 12.91
N ASP A 266 -14.32 10.09 12.07
CA ASP A 266 -14.86 9.11 11.14
C ASP A 266 -13.79 8.58 10.19
N PHE A 267 -12.92 9.45 9.70
CA PHE A 267 -11.83 9.06 8.80
C PHE A 267 -10.82 8.12 9.47
N PHE A 268 -10.49 8.35 10.74
CA PHE A 268 -9.63 7.46 11.51
C PHE A 268 -10.32 6.11 11.79
N GLN A 269 -11.61 6.14 12.15
CA GLN A 269 -12.39 4.95 12.46
C GLN A 269 -12.61 4.05 11.24
N LEU A 270 -12.63 4.63 10.03
CA LEU A 270 -12.77 3.91 8.76
C LEU A 270 -11.75 2.75 8.62
N PHE A 271 -10.54 2.94 9.14
CA PHE A 271 -9.42 1.99 8.99
C PHE A 271 -9.30 1.01 10.18
N LYS A 272 -10.32 0.92 11.01
CA LYS A 272 -10.34 -0.02 12.14
C LYS A 272 -11.09 -1.30 11.78
N PRO A 273 -10.70 -2.48 12.32
CA PRO A 273 -11.32 -3.76 12.01
C PRO A 273 -12.84 -3.78 12.17
N ALA A 274 -13.38 -3.00 13.12
CA ALA A 274 -14.84 -2.89 13.34
C ALA A 274 -15.61 -2.32 12.13
N ASN A 275 -14.94 -1.64 11.20
CA ASN A 275 -15.55 -0.93 10.08
C ASN A 275 -15.13 -1.45 8.70
N GLU A 276 -14.36 -2.54 8.63
CA GLU A 276 -13.86 -3.12 7.37
C GLU A 276 -14.97 -3.58 6.41
N GLN A 277 -16.20 -3.82 6.92
CA GLN A 277 -17.35 -4.21 6.12
C GLN A 277 -18.37 -3.09 5.94
N CYS A 278 -17.98 -1.84 6.16
CA CYS A 278 -18.86 -0.70 5.96
C CYS A 278 -19.17 -0.47 4.46
N ASP A 279 -20.19 0.37 4.21
CA ASP A 279 -20.64 0.65 2.84
C ASP A 279 -19.61 1.33 1.94
N GLU A 280 -18.49 1.81 2.51
CA GLU A 280 -17.42 2.42 1.72
C GLU A 280 -16.50 1.37 1.07
N MET A 281 -16.40 0.15 1.59
CA MET A 281 -15.50 -0.88 1.11
C MET A 281 -16.02 -1.55 -0.16
N ILE A 282 -15.29 -1.45 -1.25
CA ILE A 282 -15.62 -2.06 -2.54
C ILE A 282 -14.85 -3.35 -2.76
N PHE A 283 -13.55 -3.33 -2.47
CA PHE A 283 -12.70 -4.50 -2.59
C PHE A 283 -11.53 -4.41 -1.60
N SER A 284 -11.34 -5.44 -0.80
CA SER A 284 -10.25 -5.57 0.17
C SER A 284 -9.75 -7.00 0.26
N VAL A 285 -8.49 -7.16 0.68
CA VAL A 285 -7.93 -8.44 1.08
C VAL A 285 -8.25 -8.66 2.55
N GLN A 286 -8.98 -9.73 2.84
CA GLN A 286 -9.44 -10.03 4.19
C GLN A 286 -8.30 -10.58 5.05
N CYS A 287 -8.13 -9.99 6.24
CA CYS A 287 -7.13 -10.39 7.23
C CYS A 287 -7.80 -10.70 8.56
N VAL A 288 -7.19 -11.56 9.36
CA VAL A 288 -7.67 -11.89 10.70
C VAL A 288 -6.51 -12.07 11.68
N GLU A 289 -6.74 -11.79 12.97
CA GLU A 289 -5.76 -11.93 14.03
C GLU A 289 -5.47 -13.43 14.34
N THR A 290 -4.96 -14.12 13.34
CA THR A 290 -4.56 -15.52 13.43
C THR A 290 -3.22 -15.71 12.74
N SER A 291 -2.34 -16.53 13.33
CA SER A 291 -1.03 -16.82 12.74
C SER A 291 -1.15 -17.28 11.28
N GLY A 292 -0.45 -16.59 10.39
CA GLY A 292 -0.46 -16.83 8.96
C GLY A 292 -1.66 -16.23 8.20
N MET A 293 -2.57 -15.52 8.88
CA MET A 293 -3.75 -14.89 8.26
C MET A 293 -3.84 -13.38 8.52
N GLY A 294 -2.89 -12.81 9.28
CA GLY A 294 -2.77 -11.37 9.49
C GLY A 294 -1.96 -10.68 8.40
N ASN A 295 -1.87 -9.36 8.47
CA ASN A 295 -1.07 -8.56 7.56
C ASN A 295 0.14 -7.91 8.27
N PRO A 296 1.22 -7.56 7.55
CA PRO A 296 2.40 -6.93 8.11
C PRO A 296 2.31 -5.39 8.11
N ARG A 297 1.20 -4.78 7.70
CA ARG A 297 1.11 -3.32 7.55
C ARG A 297 1.30 -2.63 8.89
N GLY A 298 0.65 -3.13 9.94
CA GLY A 298 0.78 -2.59 11.29
C GLY A 298 2.21 -2.60 11.83
N ILE A 299 3.02 -3.64 11.55
CA ILE A 299 4.44 -3.65 11.97
C ILE A 299 5.30 -2.72 11.12
N ASN A 300 4.93 -2.51 9.87
CA ASN A 300 5.69 -1.68 8.94
C ASN A 300 5.39 -0.18 9.07
N TYR A 301 4.16 0.17 9.44
CA TYR A 301 3.71 1.56 9.62
C TYR A 301 3.80 2.01 11.07
N GLY A 302 3.51 1.09 12.01
CA GLY A 302 3.54 1.37 13.45
C GLY A 302 4.95 1.64 13.98
N ASN A 303 5.00 2.30 15.11
CA ASN A 303 6.22 2.64 15.84
C ASN A 303 6.48 1.67 17.01
N ARG A 304 7.54 1.91 17.80
CA ARG A 304 7.90 1.04 18.93
C ARG A 304 6.86 1.01 20.05
N CYS A 305 5.94 1.95 20.08
CA CYS A 305 4.81 2.01 21.02
C CYS A 305 3.52 1.45 20.40
N THR A 306 3.57 0.83 19.23
CA THR A 306 2.46 0.12 18.59
C THR A 306 2.52 -1.36 18.95
N GLY A 307 1.40 -2.02 19.07
CA GLY A 307 1.20 -3.40 19.50
C GLY A 307 2.34 -4.38 19.19
N GLY A 308 2.96 -4.94 20.21
CA GLY A 308 4.10 -5.83 20.09
C GLY A 308 5.41 -5.17 19.64
N SER A 309 5.50 -3.82 19.62
CA SER A 309 6.67 -3.03 19.24
C SER A 309 6.98 -3.09 17.73
N ALA A 310 6.29 -2.32 16.94
CA ALA A 310 6.43 -2.21 15.49
C ALA A 310 7.73 -1.47 15.08
N TRP A 311 7.99 -1.33 13.77
CA TRP A 311 9.33 -0.99 13.25
C TRP A 311 9.41 0.31 12.44
N ASN A 312 8.27 0.95 12.15
CA ASN A 312 8.18 2.18 11.35
C ASN A 312 9.05 2.16 10.07
N ASN A 313 8.95 1.07 9.31
CA ASN A 313 9.74 0.85 8.11
C ASN A 313 9.42 1.82 6.97
N TYR A 314 8.16 2.23 6.88
CA TYR A 314 7.63 3.16 5.90
C TYR A 314 7.10 4.39 6.61
N LEU A 315 7.55 5.55 6.18
CA LEU A 315 7.32 6.82 6.84
C LEU A 315 6.55 7.77 5.92
N PRO A 316 5.63 8.58 6.45
CA PRO A 316 5.04 9.68 5.68
C PRO A 316 6.13 10.64 5.20
N ASN A 317 6.15 10.95 3.90
CA ASN A 317 7.07 11.94 3.34
C ASN A 317 6.67 13.35 3.83
N PRO A 318 7.62 14.21 4.25
CA PRO A 318 7.32 15.58 4.67
C PRO A 318 6.58 16.41 3.63
N ALA A 319 6.94 16.32 2.35
CA ALA A 319 6.24 17.05 1.29
C ALA A 319 4.78 16.57 1.12
N PHE A 320 4.50 15.28 1.36
CA PHE A 320 3.14 14.79 1.43
C PHE A 320 2.37 15.39 2.62
N VAL A 321 2.99 15.44 3.81
CA VAL A 321 2.38 16.05 4.99
C VAL A 321 2.06 17.51 4.75
N GLU A 322 2.88 18.24 4.01
CA GLU A 322 2.65 19.64 3.66
C GLU A 322 1.51 19.88 2.66
N MET A 323 1.04 18.82 1.96
CA MET A 323 -0.13 18.93 1.05
C MET A 323 -1.46 19.12 1.77
N TYR A 324 -1.56 18.77 3.05
CA TYR A 324 -2.77 19.04 3.81
C TYR A 324 -2.97 20.56 3.95
N GLU A 325 -4.09 21.07 3.45
CA GLU A 325 -4.43 22.52 3.48
C GLU A 325 -4.59 23.05 4.90
N CYS A 326 -4.51 24.37 5.06
CA CYS A 326 -4.96 25.02 6.29
C CYS A 326 -6.47 24.87 6.47
N ALA A 327 -6.95 25.08 7.70
CA ALA A 327 -8.37 24.95 8.04
C ALA A 327 -9.29 25.89 7.23
N ASP A 328 -8.74 26.95 6.65
CA ASP A 328 -9.43 27.91 5.77
C ASP A 328 -9.33 27.56 4.27
N GLY A 329 -8.72 26.41 3.93
CA GLY A 329 -8.51 25.94 2.56
C GLY A 329 -7.33 26.59 1.84
N SER A 330 -6.54 27.44 2.50
CA SER A 330 -5.30 27.96 1.94
C SER A 330 -4.19 26.92 1.96
N GLU A 331 -3.18 27.13 1.11
CA GLU A 331 -1.99 26.30 1.15
C GLU A 331 -1.24 26.48 2.45
N PHE A 332 -0.66 25.40 2.94
CA PHE A 332 0.14 25.43 4.15
C PHE A 332 1.49 26.10 3.89
N ASP A 333 1.89 26.97 4.82
CA ASP A 333 3.20 27.60 4.81
C ASP A 333 3.75 27.68 6.24
N TRP A 334 4.95 27.12 6.43
CA TRP A 334 5.67 27.18 7.71
C TRP A 334 5.97 28.60 8.17
N GLU A 335 6.14 29.56 7.25
CA GLU A 335 6.44 30.95 7.60
C GLU A 335 5.38 31.57 8.54
N LYS A 336 4.12 31.12 8.44
CA LYS A 336 3.03 31.55 9.32
C LYS A 336 3.27 31.23 10.80
N TYR A 337 3.88 30.07 11.07
CA TYR A 337 4.11 29.54 12.43
C TYR A 337 5.56 29.68 12.87
N CYS A 338 6.47 29.70 11.94
CA CYS A 338 7.92 29.70 12.12
C CYS A 338 8.56 30.87 11.34
N PRO A 339 8.44 32.12 11.85
CA PRO A 339 8.92 33.30 11.12
C PRO A 339 10.40 33.24 10.76
N GLY A 340 10.71 33.44 9.49
CA GLY A 340 12.07 33.32 8.91
C GLY A 340 12.34 31.99 8.25
N TRP A 341 11.38 31.06 8.22
CA TRP A 341 11.53 29.71 7.68
C TRP A 341 12.15 29.66 6.29
N HIS A 342 11.67 30.49 5.36
CA HIS A 342 12.15 30.48 3.98
C HIS A 342 13.59 31.00 3.81
N SER A 343 14.10 31.75 4.77
CA SER A 343 15.47 32.28 4.74
C SER A 343 16.48 31.40 5.46
N MET A 344 16.02 30.38 6.18
CA MET A 344 16.83 29.51 7.03
C MET A 344 17.23 28.24 6.30
N THR A 345 18.41 27.73 6.62
CA THR A 345 18.83 26.39 6.24
C THR A 345 18.03 25.32 6.99
N PRO A 346 17.96 24.09 6.49
CA PRO A 346 17.30 22.99 7.20
C PRO A 346 17.83 22.77 8.63
N GLN A 347 19.11 22.96 8.86
CA GLN A 347 19.73 22.81 10.17
C GLN A 347 19.25 23.92 11.13
N GLU A 348 19.19 25.16 10.67
CA GLU A 348 18.72 26.27 11.48
C GLU A 348 17.26 26.11 11.91
N ARG A 349 16.41 25.55 11.02
CA ARG A 349 14.99 25.27 11.26
C ARG A 349 14.72 24.27 12.38
N VAL A 350 15.70 23.45 12.73
CA VAL A 350 15.59 22.47 13.83
C VAL A 350 15.13 23.12 15.13
N ALA A 351 15.55 24.36 15.39
CA ALA A 351 15.15 25.11 16.57
C ALA A 351 13.64 25.17 16.78
N PHE A 352 12.84 25.18 15.70
CA PHE A 352 11.38 25.22 15.78
C PHE A 352 10.75 23.93 16.31
N PHE A 353 11.41 22.78 16.13
CA PHE A 353 10.86 21.46 16.46
C PHE A 353 11.35 20.90 17.79
N LEU A 354 12.09 21.69 18.56
CA LEU A 354 12.62 21.24 19.83
C LEU A 354 11.59 21.34 20.93
N ARG A 355 11.65 20.40 21.88
CA ARG A 355 10.83 20.41 23.08
C ARG A 355 11.06 21.64 23.93
N ASP A 356 10.08 21.99 24.74
CA ASP A 356 10.20 23.08 25.73
C ASP A 356 11.23 22.75 26.80
N GLY A 357 11.78 23.76 27.42
CA GLY A 357 12.62 23.68 28.61
C GLY A 357 14.09 23.33 28.40
N LEU A 358 14.60 23.26 27.19
CA LEU A 358 16.02 22.89 26.93
C LEU A 358 17.01 23.91 27.48
N GLN A 359 16.66 25.20 27.46
CA GLN A 359 17.55 26.25 27.94
C GLN A 359 17.48 26.45 29.45
N SER A 360 16.31 26.36 30.02
CA SER A 360 16.08 26.56 31.45
C SER A 360 16.36 25.32 32.31
N GLY A 361 16.46 24.15 31.66
CA GLY A 361 16.51 22.88 32.37
C GLY A 361 15.21 22.55 33.14
N LYS A 362 14.11 23.23 32.80
CA LYS A 362 12.81 23.14 33.49
C LYS A 362 11.77 22.45 32.62
N GLY A 363 12.07 21.26 32.11
CA GLY A 363 11.02 20.38 31.66
C GLY A 363 10.22 19.86 32.87
N GLU A 364 9.08 19.22 32.66
CA GLU A 364 8.25 18.58 33.69
C GLU A 364 8.98 17.41 34.43
N TRP A 365 10.28 17.34 34.33
CA TRP A 365 11.18 16.28 34.74
C TRP A 365 11.81 16.60 36.08
N GLY A 366 11.28 16.00 37.09
CA GLY A 366 11.57 16.32 38.44
C GLY A 366 12.86 15.71 39.04
N THR A 367 13.90 15.37 38.29
CA THR A 367 15.15 14.83 38.85
C THR A 367 16.38 15.66 38.52
N THR A 368 17.33 15.73 39.45
CA THR A 368 18.61 16.44 39.31
C THR A 368 19.48 15.95 38.16
N GLU A 369 19.35 14.73 37.73
CA GLU A 369 19.99 14.14 36.54
C GLU A 369 19.44 14.74 35.23
N ALA A 370 18.18 15.12 35.20
CA ALA A 370 17.54 15.70 34.03
C ALA A 370 18.20 17.04 33.64
N THR A 371 18.57 17.88 34.60
CA THR A 371 19.14 19.22 34.32
C THR A 371 20.48 19.14 33.56
N SER A 372 21.34 18.17 33.88
CA SER A 372 22.61 17.98 33.15
C SER A 372 22.39 17.48 31.73
N ASN A 373 21.35 16.67 31.50
CA ASN A 373 20.99 16.17 30.18
C ASN A 373 20.39 17.25 29.28
N TYR A 374 19.59 18.18 29.83
CA TYR A 374 19.04 19.31 29.07
C TYR A 374 20.12 20.23 28.50
N GLN A 375 21.12 20.57 29.30
CA GLN A 375 22.24 21.40 28.81
C GLN A 375 23.04 20.69 27.72
N ALA A 376 23.26 19.38 27.87
CA ALA A 376 23.92 18.57 26.84
C ALA A 376 23.10 18.53 25.55
N LEU A 377 21.79 18.33 25.66
CA LEU A 377 20.87 18.33 24.51
C LEU A 377 20.84 19.70 23.83
N TYR A 378 20.76 20.79 24.60
CA TYR A 378 20.82 22.15 24.04
C TYR A 378 22.14 22.37 23.29
N ASN A 379 23.27 22.01 23.89
CA ASN A 379 24.58 22.16 23.26
C ASN A 379 24.71 21.32 22.00
N ASN A 380 24.12 20.14 21.99
CA ASN A 380 24.06 19.31 20.80
C ASN A 380 23.30 20.00 19.67
N MET A 381 22.17 20.64 19.95
CA MET A 381 21.41 21.40 18.94
C MET A 381 22.22 22.56 18.36
N VAL A 382 22.91 23.31 19.23
CA VAL A 382 23.84 24.37 18.77
C VAL A 382 24.92 23.78 17.85
N SER A 383 25.52 22.66 18.24
CA SER A 383 26.58 22.01 17.44
C SER A 383 26.06 21.48 16.09
N TYR A 384 24.79 21.18 15.98
CA TYR A 384 24.13 20.79 14.72
C TYR A 384 23.84 21.96 13.81
N GLY A 385 23.94 23.19 14.30
CA GLY A 385 23.66 24.39 13.54
C GLY A 385 22.23 24.88 13.66
N ALA A 386 21.48 24.42 14.67
CA ALA A 386 20.15 24.97 14.97
C ALA A 386 20.26 26.45 15.35
N ASP A 387 19.43 27.31 14.73
CA ASP A 387 19.36 28.73 15.12
C ASP A 387 18.57 28.87 16.43
N MET A 388 19.27 28.71 17.54
CA MET A 388 18.67 28.78 18.88
C MET A 388 18.13 30.15 19.23
N SER A 389 18.36 31.21 18.41
CA SER A 389 17.69 32.50 18.56
C SER A 389 16.21 32.45 18.22
N LYS A 390 15.79 31.46 17.43
CA LYS A 390 14.41 31.17 17.05
C LYS A 390 13.70 30.18 18.00
N TYR A 391 14.46 29.52 18.87
CA TYR A 391 13.94 28.61 19.86
C TYR A 391 13.18 29.37 20.97
N LEU A 392 12.03 28.83 21.37
CA LEU A 392 11.29 29.28 22.52
C LEU A 392 11.43 28.26 23.64
N ASP A 393 12.01 28.64 24.78
CA ASP A 393 12.18 27.73 25.92
C ASP A 393 10.86 27.31 26.55
N GLN A 394 9.81 28.08 26.31
CA GLN A 394 8.42 27.78 26.67
C GLN A 394 7.51 28.14 25.49
N GLY A 395 6.62 27.25 25.12
CA GLY A 395 5.67 27.44 24.03
C GLY A 395 6.17 27.03 22.63
N ASN A 396 7.36 26.46 22.51
CA ASN A 396 7.88 25.94 21.25
C ASN A 396 7.04 24.73 20.77
N GLU A 397 6.74 23.81 21.69
CA GLU A 397 5.86 22.67 21.43
C GLU A 397 4.45 23.11 21.03
N ALA A 398 3.89 24.08 21.73
CA ALA A 398 2.56 24.63 21.44
C ALA A 398 2.49 25.26 20.05
N ARG A 399 3.53 26.02 19.64
CA ARG A 399 3.63 26.64 18.32
C ARG A 399 3.58 25.59 17.20
N ILE A 400 4.35 24.53 17.32
CA ILE A 400 4.41 23.45 16.34
C ILE A 400 3.11 22.65 16.33
N ARG A 401 2.55 22.32 17.50
CA ARG A 401 1.26 21.64 17.58
C ARG A 401 0.17 22.43 16.87
N GLN A 402 0.11 23.74 17.07
CA GLN A 402 -0.86 24.61 16.40
C GLN A 402 -0.71 24.56 14.87
N ALA A 403 0.53 24.51 14.34
CA ALA A 403 0.77 24.40 12.91
C ALA A 403 0.16 23.14 12.27
N TYR A 404 -0.04 22.07 13.04
CA TYR A 404 -0.72 20.86 12.59
C TYR A 404 -2.23 20.88 12.87
N GLU A 405 -2.66 21.44 14.00
CA GLU A 405 -4.08 21.51 14.39
C GLU A 405 -4.88 22.47 13.49
N ASP A 406 -4.24 23.54 12.99
CA ASP A 406 -4.85 24.52 12.06
C ASP A 406 -4.98 24.00 10.61
N ARG A 407 -4.94 22.69 10.39
CA ARG A 407 -4.91 22.05 9.07
C ARG A 407 -6.18 21.24 8.79
N ASP A 408 -6.23 20.68 7.58
CA ASP A 408 -7.24 19.68 7.20
C ASP A 408 -7.35 18.59 8.29
N PRO A 409 -8.55 18.30 8.81
CA PRO A 409 -8.73 17.35 9.91
C PRO A 409 -8.19 15.94 9.65
N ARG A 410 -8.02 15.55 8.39
CA ARG A 410 -7.45 14.24 8.01
C ARG A 410 -5.97 14.13 8.36
N LEU A 411 -5.24 15.24 8.48
CA LEU A 411 -3.84 15.21 8.85
C LEU A 411 -3.64 14.48 10.19
N MET A 412 -4.31 14.94 11.24
CA MET A 412 -4.19 14.37 12.57
C MET A 412 -4.80 12.96 12.69
N GLN A 413 -5.65 12.57 11.74
CA GLN A 413 -6.25 11.25 11.66
C GLN A 413 -5.42 10.25 10.86
N SER A 414 -4.50 10.73 10.01
CA SER A 414 -3.60 9.90 9.20
C SER A 414 -2.19 9.81 9.76
N ILE A 415 -1.73 10.87 10.40
CA ILE A 415 -0.33 11.08 10.78
C ILE A 415 -0.23 11.35 12.29
N ILE A 416 0.74 10.73 12.94
CA ILE A 416 1.20 11.13 14.26
C ILE A 416 2.21 12.26 14.04
N THR A 417 1.74 13.47 14.27
CA THR A 417 2.55 14.70 14.09
C THR A 417 3.32 15.03 15.35
N PRO A 418 4.38 15.85 15.26
CA PRO A 418 5.07 16.37 16.43
C PRO A 418 4.11 16.95 17.47
N TYR A 419 4.30 16.55 18.71
CA TYR A 419 3.53 17.01 19.88
C TYR A 419 2.03 16.66 19.89
N SER A 420 1.56 15.85 18.92
CA SER A 420 0.25 15.21 19.01
C SER A 420 0.33 13.95 19.89
N THR A 421 -0.80 13.59 20.50
CA THR A 421 -0.89 12.40 21.34
C THR A 421 -1.25 11.14 20.54
N TYR A 422 -0.77 10.00 21.01
CA TYR A 422 -1.04 8.67 20.47
C TYR A 422 -1.17 7.68 21.65
N ASP A 423 -2.26 6.95 21.68
CA ASP A 423 -2.51 5.93 22.71
C ASP A 423 -1.98 4.58 22.22
N GLY A 424 -0.83 4.17 22.72
CA GLY A 424 -0.11 3.01 22.23
C GLY A 424 0.26 2.01 23.32
N ASN A 425 0.55 0.78 22.89
CA ASN A 425 1.03 -0.31 23.72
C ASN A 425 2.49 -0.63 23.41
N GLN A 426 3.41 -0.30 24.29
CA GLN A 426 4.80 -0.69 24.17
C GLN A 426 5.08 -2.00 24.89
N ALA A 427 5.69 -2.95 24.21
CA ALA A 427 6.08 -4.23 24.79
C ALA A 427 6.96 -4.04 26.03
N GLY A 428 6.52 -4.63 27.15
CA GLY A 428 7.19 -4.54 28.45
C GLY A 428 6.91 -3.26 29.26
N VAL A 429 6.15 -2.31 28.71
CA VAL A 429 5.74 -1.06 29.39
C VAL A 429 4.22 -1.03 29.58
N GLY A 430 3.45 -1.37 28.54
CA GLY A 430 1.99 -1.39 28.54
C GLY A 430 1.36 -0.22 27.80
N ASN A 431 0.08 0.02 28.11
CA ASN A 431 -0.72 1.09 27.51
C ASN A 431 -0.43 2.42 28.18
N HIS A 432 -0.04 3.39 27.35
CA HIS A 432 0.21 4.76 27.77
C HIS A 432 -0.15 5.75 26.66
N THR A 433 -0.32 7.00 27.03
CA THR A 433 -0.36 8.11 26.07
C THR A 433 1.07 8.53 25.73
N TRP A 434 1.37 8.58 24.43
CA TRP A 434 2.67 8.90 23.87
C TRP A 434 2.60 10.16 23.05
N THR A 435 3.74 10.83 22.85
CA THR A 435 3.87 11.98 21.95
C THR A 435 5.17 11.92 21.17
N LEU A 436 5.17 12.38 19.92
CA LEU A 436 6.37 12.52 19.12
C LEU A 436 7.08 13.80 19.52
N ARG A 437 8.00 13.71 20.45
CA ARG A 437 8.71 14.84 21.06
C ARG A 437 10.21 14.75 20.83
N TRP A 438 10.86 15.88 20.70
CA TRP A 438 12.25 15.94 20.32
C TRP A 438 13.06 17.02 21.07
N PRO A 439 14.32 16.76 21.49
CA PRO A 439 15.01 15.46 21.49
C PRO A 439 14.28 14.39 22.32
N TYR A 440 14.40 13.12 21.90
CA TYR A 440 13.84 11.98 22.65
C TYR A 440 14.49 11.84 24.03
N ILE A 441 13.68 11.55 25.02
CA ILE A 441 14.13 11.30 26.37
C ILE A 441 13.40 10.08 26.94
N LEU A 442 14.17 9.12 27.46
CA LEU A 442 13.61 7.99 28.18
C LEU A 442 13.02 8.48 29.51
N ASP A 443 11.87 7.96 29.89
CA ASP A 443 11.16 8.28 31.15
C ASP A 443 10.69 9.74 31.26
N ALA A 444 10.20 10.30 30.13
CA ALA A 444 9.67 11.65 30.03
C ALA A 444 8.50 11.95 30.98
N GLY A 445 7.82 10.94 31.48
CA GLY A 445 6.51 11.10 32.12
C GLY A 445 5.39 11.11 31.06
N GLU A 446 4.16 10.96 31.49
CA GLU A 446 3.02 10.90 30.58
C GLU A 446 2.59 12.29 30.14
N PRO A 447 2.41 12.57 28.83
CA PRO A 447 2.66 11.66 27.71
C PRO A 447 4.15 11.34 27.54
N TYR A 448 4.46 10.05 27.39
CA TYR A 448 5.83 9.58 27.15
C TYR A 448 6.28 9.91 25.73
N ASP A 449 7.61 10.01 25.52
CA ASP A 449 8.16 10.21 24.19
C ASP A 449 8.04 8.93 23.36
N ILE A 450 7.50 9.02 22.13
CA ILE A 450 7.41 7.89 21.23
C ILE A 450 8.83 7.41 20.88
N ARG A 451 9.08 6.13 21.16
CA ARG A 451 10.29 5.48 20.74
C ARG A 451 10.21 5.12 19.26
N THR A 452 11.17 5.57 18.46
CA THR A 452 11.40 5.12 17.09
C THR A 452 12.52 4.08 17.05
N ASP A 453 12.73 3.45 15.90
CA ASP A 453 13.77 2.41 15.73
C ASP A 453 15.17 2.97 15.97
N THR A 454 15.36 4.22 15.62
CA THR A 454 16.58 4.99 15.91
C THR A 454 16.18 6.17 16.77
N ASN A 455 16.30 6.06 18.08
CA ASN A 455 15.92 7.12 19.04
C ASN A 455 16.50 8.51 18.74
N SER A 456 17.39 8.58 17.75
CA SER A 456 18.10 9.79 17.32
C SER A 456 17.53 10.41 16.05
N LYS A 457 16.42 9.92 15.51
CA LYS A 457 15.82 10.47 14.29
C LYS A 457 14.40 10.95 14.54
N PHE A 458 14.03 12.04 13.90
CA PHE A 458 12.73 12.65 14.01
C PHE A 458 11.97 12.49 12.70
N TYR A 459 10.85 11.77 12.73
CA TYR A 459 10.05 11.47 11.57
C TYR A 459 8.59 11.82 11.80
N TYR A 460 7.83 11.97 10.72
CA TYR A 460 6.41 11.73 10.76
C TYR A 460 6.16 10.22 10.88
N LEU A 461 5.11 9.86 11.60
CA LEU A 461 4.71 8.48 11.79
C LEU A 461 3.26 8.31 11.32
N TRP A 462 2.95 7.13 10.79
CA TRP A 462 1.58 6.81 10.41
C TRP A 462 0.69 6.65 11.63
N ARG A 463 -0.56 7.14 11.54
CA ARG A 463 -1.68 6.79 12.40
C ARG A 463 -2.68 5.92 11.64
N LYS A 464 -2.84 6.13 10.33
CA LYS A 464 -3.64 5.29 9.45
C LYS A 464 -3.08 3.86 9.44
N TYR A 465 -3.93 2.84 9.62
CA TYR A 465 -3.57 1.42 9.77
C TYR A 465 -2.65 1.10 10.96
N VAL A 466 -2.66 1.94 11.99
CA VAL A 466 -1.86 1.71 13.19
C VAL A 466 -2.81 1.47 14.36
N THR A 467 -2.55 0.39 15.08
CA THR A 467 -3.37 -0.01 16.25
C THR A 467 -3.12 0.90 17.44
N GLU A 468 -4.16 1.16 18.21
CA GLU A 468 -4.09 1.88 19.48
C GLU A 468 -4.31 0.92 20.66
N ASN A 469 -3.67 1.16 21.78
CA ASN A 469 -3.80 0.35 23.01
C ASN A 469 -3.65 -1.17 22.76
N ASP A 470 -4.66 -1.94 23.15
CA ASP A 470 -4.68 -3.41 23.05
C ASP A 470 -5.41 -3.92 21.77
N GLU A 471 -5.65 -3.07 20.79
CA GLU A 471 -6.31 -3.48 19.53
C GLU A 471 -5.57 -4.63 18.82
N CYS A 472 -4.24 -4.67 18.91
CA CYS A 472 -3.43 -5.82 18.55
C CYS A 472 -2.13 -5.79 19.34
N THR A 473 -1.84 -6.85 20.07
CA THR A 473 -0.63 -6.96 20.92
C THR A 473 0.41 -7.93 20.34
N THR A 474 0.06 -8.66 19.30
CA THR A 474 0.91 -9.68 18.68
C THR A 474 1.44 -9.19 17.33
N ARG A 475 2.74 -9.12 17.18
CA ARG A 475 3.39 -8.80 15.90
C ARG A 475 2.96 -9.76 14.80
N TRP A 476 2.86 -9.28 13.57
CA TRP A 476 2.63 -10.05 12.34
C TRP A 476 1.20 -10.58 12.15
N VAL A 477 0.29 -10.32 13.08
CA VAL A 477 -1.09 -10.82 13.02
C VAL A 477 -2.11 -9.69 13.11
N TYR A 478 -1.78 -8.52 12.56
CA TYR A 478 -2.72 -7.40 12.48
C TYR A 478 -3.90 -7.79 11.61
N SER A 479 -5.10 -7.49 12.10
CA SER A 479 -6.34 -7.97 11.49
C SER A 479 -6.95 -7.00 10.49
N GLU A 480 -6.44 -5.78 10.41
CA GLU A 480 -6.99 -4.79 9.49
C GLU A 480 -6.92 -5.27 8.05
N ASP A 481 -8.04 -5.23 7.34
CA ASP A 481 -8.13 -5.53 5.93
C ASP A 481 -7.26 -4.60 5.09
N ILE A 482 -6.70 -5.14 4.01
CA ILE A 482 -5.94 -4.33 3.06
C ILE A 482 -6.89 -3.84 1.98
N ILE A 483 -7.24 -2.57 2.03
CA ILE A 483 -8.18 -1.92 1.10
C ILE A 483 -7.50 -1.79 -0.27
N LEU A 484 -8.15 -2.31 -1.32
CA LEU A 484 -7.71 -2.20 -2.71
C LEU A 484 -8.58 -1.22 -3.51
N CYS A 485 -9.80 -0.97 -3.05
CA CYS A 485 -10.71 0.01 -3.63
C CYS A 485 -11.80 0.37 -2.62
N ARG A 486 -12.04 1.67 -2.43
CA ARG A 486 -13.14 2.18 -1.61
C ARG A 486 -13.88 3.33 -2.30
N TYR A 487 -15.08 3.60 -1.85
CA TYR A 487 -16.00 4.51 -2.53
C TYR A 487 -15.49 5.96 -2.63
N ALA A 488 -14.71 6.43 -1.65
CA ALA A 488 -14.08 7.75 -1.75
C ALA A 488 -13.15 7.87 -2.96
N GLU A 489 -12.40 6.82 -3.29
CA GLU A 489 -11.58 6.81 -4.51
C GLU A 489 -12.45 6.94 -5.76
N ILE A 490 -13.59 6.25 -5.80
CA ILE A 490 -14.54 6.36 -6.94
C ILE A 490 -15.05 7.79 -7.10
N LEU A 491 -15.35 8.48 -6.00
CA LEU A 491 -15.78 9.88 -6.06
C LEU A 491 -14.68 10.80 -6.62
N LEU A 492 -13.44 10.62 -6.22
CA LEU A 492 -12.30 11.39 -6.75
C LEU A 492 -12.07 11.10 -8.24
N ARG A 493 -12.17 9.84 -8.65
CA ARG A 493 -12.03 9.44 -10.06
C ARG A 493 -13.17 9.98 -10.92
N ARG A 494 -14.39 10.05 -10.38
CA ARG A 494 -15.51 10.75 -11.05
C ARG A 494 -15.22 12.24 -11.21
N ALA A 495 -14.76 12.89 -10.14
CA ALA A 495 -14.37 14.30 -10.20
C ALA A 495 -13.29 14.53 -11.27
N GLU A 496 -12.28 13.67 -11.34
CA GLU A 496 -11.24 13.75 -12.36
C GLU A 496 -11.82 13.59 -13.77
N CYS A 497 -12.61 12.54 -14.00
CA CYS A 497 -13.23 12.33 -15.32
C CYS A 497 -14.10 13.52 -15.76
N LEU A 498 -14.93 14.04 -14.87
CA LEU A 498 -15.74 15.21 -15.14
C LEU A 498 -14.90 16.42 -15.50
N ASN A 499 -13.84 16.68 -14.73
CA ASN A 499 -12.95 17.79 -15.00
C ASN A 499 -12.23 17.65 -16.35
N GLU A 500 -11.69 16.47 -16.66
CA GLU A 500 -11.02 16.21 -17.94
C GLU A 500 -11.98 16.32 -19.14
N LEU A 501 -13.27 16.06 -18.94
CA LEU A 501 -14.33 16.26 -19.93
C LEU A 501 -14.85 17.73 -19.99
N GLY A 502 -14.21 18.67 -19.29
CA GLY A 502 -14.63 20.07 -19.27
C GLY A 502 -15.84 20.40 -18.39
N ARG A 503 -16.30 19.44 -17.57
CA ARG A 503 -17.43 19.57 -16.64
C ARG A 503 -16.96 19.93 -15.23
N THR A 504 -16.07 20.92 -15.13
CA THR A 504 -15.35 21.31 -13.91
C THR A 504 -16.29 21.66 -12.75
N SER A 505 -17.41 22.36 -13.01
CA SER A 505 -18.38 22.72 -11.98
C SER A 505 -19.06 21.50 -11.33
N GLU A 506 -19.25 20.42 -12.08
CA GLU A 506 -19.81 19.17 -11.55
C GLU A 506 -18.79 18.40 -10.72
N ALA A 507 -17.50 18.45 -11.13
CA ALA A 507 -16.41 17.81 -10.40
C ALA A 507 -16.29 18.31 -8.94
N VAL A 508 -16.56 19.59 -8.69
CA VAL A 508 -16.51 20.21 -7.36
C VAL A 508 -17.41 19.48 -6.36
N ALA A 509 -18.59 19.05 -6.79
CA ALA A 509 -19.54 18.41 -5.89
C ALA A 509 -19.01 17.08 -5.31
N PHE A 510 -18.24 16.32 -6.09
CA PHE A 510 -17.68 15.05 -5.63
C PHE A 510 -16.54 15.23 -4.65
N VAL A 511 -15.67 16.19 -4.89
CA VAL A 511 -14.62 16.58 -3.93
C VAL A 511 -15.25 17.07 -2.62
N ASN A 512 -16.28 17.90 -2.71
CA ASN A 512 -16.97 18.43 -1.54
C ASN A 512 -17.65 17.36 -0.69
N ARG A 513 -18.15 16.27 -1.27
CA ARG A 513 -18.67 15.13 -0.48
C ARG A 513 -17.58 14.54 0.45
N ILE A 514 -16.34 14.45 -0.02
CA ILE A 514 -15.20 13.92 0.76
C ILE A 514 -14.81 14.92 1.85
N ARG A 515 -14.68 16.20 1.51
CA ARG A 515 -14.35 17.27 2.46
C ARG A 515 -15.40 17.41 3.56
N GLN A 516 -16.68 17.29 3.20
CA GLN A 516 -17.79 17.37 4.13
C GLN A 516 -17.74 16.27 5.19
N ARG A 517 -17.35 15.02 4.83
CA ARG A 517 -17.23 13.91 5.76
C ARG A 517 -16.38 14.23 6.98
N VAL A 518 -15.30 14.98 6.80
CA VAL A 518 -14.34 15.32 7.86
C VAL A 518 -14.55 16.73 8.42
N GLY A 519 -15.55 17.45 7.94
CA GLY A 519 -15.83 18.82 8.37
C GLY A 519 -14.76 19.84 7.91
N HIS A 520 -14.10 19.58 6.78
CA HIS A 520 -13.18 20.53 6.14
C HIS A 520 -13.95 21.54 5.27
N VAL A 521 -13.35 22.73 5.05
CA VAL A 521 -13.96 23.77 4.19
C VAL A 521 -14.19 23.24 2.79
N LEU A 522 -15.34 23.63 2.21
CA LEU A 522 -15.74 23.16 0.89
C LEU A 522 -15.11 24.01 -0.22
N LEU A 523 -14.88 23.43 -1.38
CA LEU A 523 -14.50 24.18 -2.57
C LEU A 523 -15.66 25.10 -2.98
N ASN A 524 -15.31 26.28 -3.48
CA ASN A 524 -16.22 27.37 -3.85
C ASN A 524 -17.05 27.95 -2.69
N ASP A 525 -16.58 27.82 -1.46
CA ASP A 525 -17.15 28.53 -0.31
C ASP A 525 -16.73 30.02 -0.35
N GLN A 526 -17.70 30.89 -0.49
CA GLN A 526 -17.47 32.34 -0.63
C GLN A 526 -16.87 32.99 0.63
N ALA A 527 -17.00 32.34 1.78
CA ALA A 527 -16.38 32.81 3.02
C ALA A 527 -14.85 32.56 3.04
N TYR A 528 -14.37 31.70 2.19
CA TYR A 528 -12.97 31.27 2.13
C TYR A 528 -12.39 31.46 0.72
N PRO A 529 -11.83 32.62 0.37
CA PRO A 529 -11.35 32.92 -0.99
C PRO A 529 -10.36 31.89 -1.57
N ALA A 530 -9.56 31.26 -0.71
CA ALA A 530 -8.60 30.23 -1.11
C ALA A 530 -9.26 28.99 -1.70
N THR A 531 -10.54 28.75 -1.42
CA THR A 531 -11.29 27.57 -1.91
C THR A 531 -11.88 27.76 -3.30
N ILE A 532 -11.86 28.98 -3.84
CA ILE A 532 -12.51 29.30 -5.11
C ILE A 532 -11.75 28.65 -6.28
N VAL A 533 -12.44 27.83 -7.03
CA VAL A 533 -11.90 27.15 -8.21
C VAL A 533 -11.87 28.11 -9.38
N SER A 534 -10.69 28.39 -9.91
CA SER A 534 -10.46 29.37 -10.97
C SER A 534 -10.58 28.82 -12.39
N GLY A 535 -10.70 27.49 -12.55
CA GLY A 535 -10.83 26.83 -13.84
C GLY A 535 -10.42 25.37 -13.83
N GLN A 536 -10.38 24.75 -15.03
CA GLN A 536 -10.13 23.31 -15.19
C GLN A 536 -8.76 22.89 -14.65
N GLU A 537 -7.70 23.66 -14.92
CA GLU A 537 -6.34 23.34 -14.45
C GLU A 537 -6.23 23.45 -12.93
N ASP A 538 -6.75 24.49 -12.33
CA ASP A 538 -6.80 24.63 -10.87
C ASP A 538 -7.58 23.47 -10.24
N MET A 539 -8.73 23.12 -10.80
CA MET A 539 -9.50 21.98 -10.32
C MET A 539 -8.74 20.66 -10.46
N ARG A 540 -7.97 20.46 -11.55
CA ARG A 540 -7.11 19.29 -11.72
C ARG A 540 -6.09 19.15 -10.60
N GLN A 541 -5.43 20.25 -10.23
CA GLN A 541 -4.45 20.25 -9.15
C GLN A 541 -5.12 19.98 -7.78
N ARG A 542 -6.30 20.56 -7.55
CA ARG A 542 -7.08 20.32 -6.32
C ARG A 542 -7.55 18.86 -6.22
N ILE A 543 -8.03 18.27 -7.31
CA ILE A 543 -8.42 16.85 -7.35
C ILE A 543 -7.20 15.97 -7.03
N ARG A 544 -6.05 16.23 -7.67
CA ARG A 544 -4.82 15.46 -7.39
C ARG A 544 -4.39 15.59 -5.94
N LYS A 545 -4.43 16.81 -5.37
CA LYS A 545 -4.13 17.05 -3.96
C LYS A 545 -5.11 16.27 -3.06
N GLU A 546 -6.39 16.25 -3.40
CA GLU A 546 -7.40 15.50 -2.66
C GLU A 546 -7.12 13.97 -2.69
N PHE A 547 -6.65 13.43 -3.83
CA PHE A 547 -6.19 12.04 -3.90
C PHE A 547 -5.07 11.76 -2.89
N TYR A 548 -4.06 12.64 -2.80
CA TYR A 548 -2.97 12.47 -1.83
C TYR A 548 -3.48 12.46 -0.39
N VAL A 549 -4.25 13.47 -0.03
CA VAL A 549 -4.75 13.65 1.34
C VAL A 549 -5.70 12.55 1.76
N GLU A 550 -6.54 12.09 0.85
CA GLU A 550 -7.54 11.07 1.10
C GLU A 550 -6.96 9.64 1.08
N LEU A 551 -6.16 9.32 0.06
CA LEU A 551 -5.73 7.96 -0.23
C LEU A 551 -4.26 7.66 0.12
N GLY A 552 -3.50 8.63 0.58
CA GLY A 552 -2.10 8.43 0.96
C GLY A 552 -1.95 7.30 1.98
N GLY A 553 -1.07 6.34 1.69
CA GLY A 553 -0.86 5.14 2.48
C GLY A 553 -1.75 3.94 2.15
N GLU A 554 -2.57 4.03 1.08
CA GLU A 554 -3.50 2.98 0.65
C GLU A 554 -3.08 2.26 -0.65
N ASP A 555 -1.82 2.39 -1.04
CA ASP A 555 -1.22 1.71 -2.20
C ASP A 555 -1.71 2.16 -3.59
N SER A 556 -2.46 3.26 -3.67
CA SER A 556 -3.02 3.74 -4.93
C SER A 556 -2.20 4.86 -5.58
N MET A 557 -1.39 5.60 -4.82
CA MET A 557 -0.75 6.83 -5.30
C MET A 557 0.34 6.58 -6.33
N PHE A 558 1.11 5.49 -6.22
CA PHE A 558 2.10 5.13 -7.22
C PHE A 558 1.49 4.99 -8.63
N PHE A 559 0.36 4.32 -8.75
CA PHE A 559 -0.34 4.13 -10.02
C PHE A 559 -0.97 5.44 -10.53
N ASN A 560 -1.50 6.27 -9.65
CA ASN A 560 -2.05 7.57 -10.02
C ASN A 560 -0.94 8.52 -10.50
N GLU A 561 0.20 8.59 -9.82
CA GLU A 561 1.35 9.39 -10.25
C GLU A 561 1.92 8.94 -11.60
N LEU A 562 1.99 7.60 -11.85
CA LEU A 562 2.38 7.05 -13.15
C LEU A 562 1.41 7.49 -14.25
N ARG A 563 0.10 7.38 -14.00
CA ARG A 563 -0.96 7.76 -14.94
C ARG A 563 -0.96 9.26 -15.23
N TRP A 564 -0.73 10.09 -14.23
CA TRP A 564 -0.61 11.54 -14.39
C TRP A 564 0.71 12.00 -15.03
N GLY A 565 1.68 11.09 -15.16
CA GLY A 565 3.01 11.39 -15.67
C GLY A 565 3.89 12.18 -14.70
N THR A 566 3.50 12.27 -13.42
CA THR A 566 4.19 13.10 -12.40
C THR A 566 5.15 12.31 -11.52
N TRP A 567 5.04 10.99 -11.50
CA TRP A 567 5.77 10.11 -10.58
C TRP A 567 7.29 10.34 -10.57
N TYR A 568 7.91 10.32 -11.76
CA TYR A 568 9.37 10.39 -11.85
C TYR A 568 9.91 11.72 -11.32
N ASP A 569 9.26 12.82 -11.69
CA ASP A 569 9.67 14.15 -11.26
C ASP A 569 9.49 14.32 -9.75
N ARG A 570 8.34 13.94 -9.23
CA ARG A 570 8.06 14.01 -7.79
C ARG A 570 8.96 13.09 -6.95
N LYS A 571 9.28 11.88 -7.43
CA LYS A 571 10.07 10.92 -6.66
C LYS A 571 11.58 11.11 -6.79
N PHE A 572 12.06 11.59 -7.95
CA PHE A 572 13.49 11.62 -8.25
C PHE A 572 14.04 13.00 -8.60
N LYS A 573 13.36 13.81 -9.45
CA LYS A 573 13.88 15.11 -9.87
C LYS A 573 13.78 16.14 -8.77
N ASP A 574 12.67 16.19 -8.09
CA ASP A 574 12.48 17.07 -6.94
C ASP A 574 13.38 16.68 -5.76
N HIS A 575 13.96 15.49 -5.83
CA HIS A 575 14.77 14.90 -4.77
C HIS A 575 16.21 14.55 -5.17
N SER A 576 16.57 14.53 -6.45
CA SER A 576 17.85 13.98 -6.93
C SER A 576 19.03 14.93 -6.85
N SER A 577 18.83 16.23 -6.69
CA SER A 577 19.88 17.25 -6.63
C SER A 577 20.51 17.46 -5.23
N GLY A 578 20.33 16.50 -4.34
CA GLY A 578 20.62 16.69 -2.91
C GLY A 578 19.43 17.24 -2.13
N GLN A 579 18.35 17.57 -2.83
CA GLN A 579 17.12 18.11 -2.24
C GLN A 579 16.28 17.04 -1.51
N VAL A 580 16.50 15.76 -1.73
CA VAL A 580 15.97 14.72 -0.81
C VAL A 580 16.46 15.01 0.60
N GLY A 581 17.71 15.40 0.72
CA GLY A 581 18.21 16.00 1.94
C GLY A 581 17.31 17.15 2.40
N GLU A 582 16.94 18.09 1.54
CA GLU A 582 16.18 19.27 1.93
C GLU A 582 14.70 19.00 2.19
N LEU A 583 14.04 18.17 1.43
CA LEU A 583 12.63 17.79 1.67
C LEU A 583 12.49 16.88 2.89
N ASN A 584 13.38 15.91 3.03
CA ASN A 584 13.46 15.09 4.23
C ASN A 584 14.05 15.85 5.41
N THR A 585 14.63 17.00 5.15
CA THR A 585 15.24 17.88 6.10
C THR A 585 14.47 19.16 6.32
N ASN A 586 13.26 19.27 5.95
CA ASN A 586 12.44 20.39 6.43
C ASN A 586 12.55 20.60 7.95
N GLY A 587 13.74 20.34 8.47
CA GLY A 587 14.06 20.32 9.87
C GLY A 587 13.59 19.05 10.59
N LEU A 588 12.88 18.13 9.91
CA LEU A 588 12.27 16.99 10.57
C LEU A 588 13.08 15.70 10.46
N MET A 589 13.71 15.46 9.32
CA MET A 589 14.34 14.15 9.06
C MET A 589 15.88 14.14 9.17
N GLN A 590 16.51 15.27 9.40
CA GLN A 590 17.97 15.38 9.56
C GLN A 590 18.41 15.96 10.88
N ILE A 591 17.57 16.03 11.86
CA ILE A 591 17.94 16.59 13.16
C ILE A 591 19.22 15.97 13.71
N TRP A 592 19.58 14.77 13.26
CA TRP A 592 20.70 14.02 13.82
C TRP A 592 21.71 13.55 12.77
N GLY A 593 21.81 14.25 11.65
CA GLY A 593 22.92 14.07 10.70
C GLY A 593 22.81 12.87 9.76
N GLU A 594 21.83 12.00 9.90
CA GLU A 594 21.60 10.92 8.96
C GLU A 594 20.34 11.18 8.15
N THR A 595 20.52 11.32 6.85
CA THR A 595 19.38 11.36 5.94
C THR A 595 18.65 10.04 5.97
N THR A 596 17.34 10.08 5.95
CA THR A 596 16.57 9.00 5.35
C THR A 596 17.11 8.70 3.95
N TYR A 597 16.85 7.52 3.51
CA TYR A 597 17.37 6.95 2.29
C TYR A 597 17.27 7.89 1.07
N LYS A 598 18.37 8.10 0.36
CA LYS A 598 18.36 8.85 -0.90
C LYS A 598 17.67 8.03 -1.99
N HIS A 599 16.68 8.62 -2.63
CA HIS A 599 16.05 8.03 -3.80
C HIS A 599 17.01 8.13 -5.00
N LEU A 600 17.41 6.98 -5.53
CA LEU A 600 18.28 6.86 -6.68
C LEU A 600 17.50 6.26 -7.85
N SER A 601 17.56 6.92 -8.99
CA SER A 601 16.96 6.44 -10.22
C SER A 601 18.01 5.83 -11.14
N VAL A 602 17.61 4.82 -11.91
CA VAL A 602 18.38 4.30 -13.06
C VAL A 602 18.15 5.11 -14.33
N GLY A 603 17.34 6.17 -14.28
CA GLY A 603 16.93 7.00 -15.40
C GLY A 603 15.42 6.95 -15.64
N GLU A 604 14.92 7.78 -16.57
CA GLU A 604 13.48 7.92 -16.84
C GLU A 604 12.83 6.64 -17.39
N GLN A 605 13.61 5.71 -17.96
CA GLN A 605 13.11 4.42 -18.42
C GLN A 605 12.43 3.60 -17.31
N ILE A 606 12.71 3.88 -16.02
CA ILE A 606 12.10 3.19 -14.89
C ILE A 606 10.57 3.36 -14.82
N LYS A 607 10.01 4.35 -15.53
CA LYS A 607 8.56 4.50 -15.71
C LYS A 607 7.90 3.28 -16.35
N ILE A 608 8.71 2.50 -17.06
CA ILE A 608 8.33 1.22 -17.66
C ILE A 608 9.40 0.22 -17.27
N TRP A 609 9.02 -0.79 -16.49
CA TRP A 609 9.98 -1.75 -15.94
C TRP A 609 10.62 -2.63 -17.03
N PRO A 610 11.84 -3.11 -16.79
CA PRO A 610 12.49 -4.02 -17.74
C PRO A 610 11.81 -5.38 -17.74
N ILE A 611 11.73 -6.01 -18.92
CA ILE A 611 11.40 -7.44 -18.98
C ILE A 611 12.54 -8.20 -18.30
N PRO A 612 12.23 -9.11 -17.32
CA PRO A 612 13.27 -9.79 -16.57
C PRO A 612 14.22 -10.59 -17.47
N ALA A 613 15.52 -10.49 -17.25
CA ALA A 613 16.54 -11.17 -18.04
C ALA A 613 16.30 -12.69 -18.09
N LYS A 614 15.97 -13.29 -16.96
CA LYS A 614 15.70 -14.72 -16.86
C LYS A 614 14.51 -15.17 -17.73
N GLU A 615 13.46 -14.37 -17.83
CA GLU A 615 12.32 -14.68 -18.70
C GLU A 615 12.71 -14.60 -20.18
N ARG A 616 13.58 -13.64 -20.54
CA ARG A 616 14.10 -13.51 -21.91
C ARG A 616 15.08 -14.63 -22.28
N GLU A 617 15.85 -15.14 -21.30
CA GLU A 617 16.69 -16.33 -21.50
C GLU A 617 15.84 -17.58 -21.80
N MET A 618 14.70 -17.71 -21.16
CA MET A 618 13.78 -18.85 -21.37
C MET A 618 12.92 -18.69 -22.62
N ASN A 619 12.59 -17.45 -23.02
CA ASN A 619 11.76 -17.13 -24.17
C ASN A 619 12.41 -16.02 -25.02
N SER A 620 13.12 -16.43 -26.06
CA SER A 620 13.82 -15.51 -26.99
C SER A 620 12.90 -14.59 -27.80
N ASN A 621 11.57 -14.83 -27.79
CA ASN A 621 10.60 -13.96 -28.45
C ASN A 621 10.22 -12.73 -27.59
N LEU A 622 10.71 -12.65 -26.33
CA LEU A 622 10.49 -11.50 -25.46
C LEU A 622 11.47 -10.37 -25.78
N THR A 623 10.99 -9.32 -26.42
CA THR A 623 11.77 -8.10 -26.63
C THR A 623 11.89 -7.28 -25.35
N GLN A 624 12.98 -6.56 -25.16
CA GLN A 624 13.17 -5.66 -24.02
C GLN A 624 12.42 -4.33 -24.21
N ASN A 625 12.08 -3.68 -23.11
CA ASN A 625 11.53 -2.33 -23.13
C ASN A 625 12.60 -1.29 -23.52
N PRO A 626 12.23 -0.22 -24.23
CA PRO A 626 13.17 0.83 -24.61
C PRO A 626 13.92 1.43 -23.41
N GLY A 627 15.20 1.71 -23.61
CA GLY A 627 16.07 2.29 -22.58
C GLY A 627 16.72 1.29 -21.62
N TRP A 628 16.31 0.01 -21.66
CA TRP A 628 16.92 -1.05 -20.88
C TRP A 628 17.90 -1.86 -21.73
N GLN A 629 19.08 -2.10 -21.18
CA GLN A 629 20.07 -2.99 -21.77
C GLN A 629 19.80 -4.44 -21.37
N ASP A 630 20.26 -5.37 -22.20
CA ASP A 630 20.16 -6.82 -21.95
C ASP A 630 21.08 -7.26 -20.80
#